data_99d71284cbf20b8a8500a006c78c9e22
#
_entry.id   99d71284cbf20b8a8500a006c78c9e22
#
_cell.length_a   1.000
_cell.length_b   1.000
_cell.length_c   1.000
_cell.angle_alpha   90.00
_cell.angle_beta   90.00
_cell.angle_gamma   90.00
#
_symmetry.space_group_name_H-M   'P 1'
#
loop_
_entity.id
_entity.type
_entity.pdbx_description
1 polymer ?
#
loop_
_entity_poly.entity_id
_entity_poly.type
_entity_poly.pdbx_seq_one_letter_code
_entity_poly.pdbx_strand_id
1 'polypeptide(L)'
;MLKNIFITILLICSVLVVWGQKSVKVKVSGNVITTDGVPAEFINIQLKNTFYGGTSDGKGYFEFMAPAGQYTMIVQSIAAHRREFPVTIEE
;
A
#
# COMPACT_ATOMS: atom_id res chain seq x y z
N MET A 1 -10.20 9.24 44.94
CA MET A 1 -11.16 8.37 44.32
C MET A 1 -11.77 8.96 43.05
N LEU A 2 -12.24 10.21 43.12
CA LEU A 2 -12.75 10.86 41.92
C LEU A 2 -11.72 11.00 40.81
N LYS A 3 -10.46 11.23 41.17
CA LYS A 3 -9.36 11.34 40.20
C LYS A 3 -9.15 10.05 39.41
N ASN A 4 -9.30 8.91 40.04
CA ASN A 4 -9.09 7.63 39.37
C ASN A 4 -10.19 7.34 38.35
N ILE A 5 -11.40 7.73 38.67
CA ILE A 5 -12.54 7.58 37.76
C ILE A 5 -12.36 8.48 36.53
N PHE A 6 -11.89 9.69 36.72
CA PHE A 6 -11.60 10.62 35.64
C PHE A 6 -10.52 10.08 34.68
N ILE A 7 -9.46 9.55 35.22
CA ILE A 7 -8.36 8.98 34.41
C ILE A 7 -8.87 7.79 33.59
N THR A 8 -9.70 6.96 34.18
CA THR A 8 -10.27 5.80 33.49
C THR A 8 -11.15 6.23 32.33
N ILE A 9 -11.97 7.24 32.52
CA ILE A 9 -12.83 7.77 31.45
C ILE A 9 -11.99 8.36 30.31
N LEU A 10 -10.94 9.08 30.62
CA LEU A 10 -10.04 9.62 29.61
C LEU A 10 -9.38 8.53 28.79
N LEU A 11 -8.95 7.44 29.41
CA LEU A 11 -8.35 6.31 28.71
C LEU A 11 -9.34 5.67 27.72
N ILE A 12 -10.59 5.49 28.16
CA ILE A 12 -11.63 4.93 27.30
C ILE A 12 -11.87 5.83 26.09
N CYS A 13 -11.93 7.15 26.28
CA CYS A 13 -12.08 8.09 25.18
C CYS A 13 -10.94 8.00 24.19
N SER A 14 -9.70 7.87 24.66
CA SER A 14 -8.53 7.72 23.79
C SER A 14 -8.62 6.46 22.93
N VAL A 15 -9.03 5.35 23.52
CA VAL A 15 -9.22 4.12 22.80
C VAL A 15 -10.30 4.26 21.72
N LEU A 16 -11.40 4.93 22.02
CA LEU A 16 -12.47 5.16 21.06
C LEU A 16 -11.99 5.99 19.87
N VAL A 17 -11.15 7.00 20.11
CA VAL A 17 -10.58 7.81 19.02
C VAL A 17 -9.73 6.96 18.09
N VAL A 18 -8.90 6.08 18.65
CA VAL A 18 -8.08 5.17 17.84
C VAL A 18 -8.95 4.25 16.98
N TRP A 19 -10.03 3.75 17.54
CA TRP A 19 -10.94 2.88 16.82
C TRP A 19 -11.69 3.58 15.70
N GLY A 20 -11.86 4.89 15.78
CA GLY A 20 -12.51 5.67 14.75
C GLY A 20 -11.63 5.93 13.52
N GLN A 21 -10.33 5.68 13.62
CA GLN A 21 -9.39 5.94 12.54
C GLN A 21 -9.25 4.70 11.66
N LYS A 22 -10.11 4.58 10.67
CA LYS A 22 -10.02 3.51 9.68
C LYS A 22 -9.19 3.99 8.50
N SER A 23 -8.27 3.13 8.05
CA SER A 23 -7.50 3.38 6.84
C SER A 23 -8.42 3.20 5.63
N VAL A 24 -8.44 4.19 4.75
CA VAL A 24 -9.15 4.09 3.49
C VAL A 24 -8.18 3.54 2.45
N LYS A 25 -8.59 2.48 1.78
CA LYS A 25 -7.79 1.89 0.71
C LYS A 25 -8.06 2.61 -0.60
N VAL A 26 -7.02 2.88 -1.33
CA VAL A 26 -7.05 3.58 -2.60
C VAL A 26 -6.63 2.61 -3.70
N LYS A 27 -7.25 2.74 -4.86
CA LYS A 27 -6.89 1.95 -6.03
C LYS A 27 -5.56 2.44 -6.59
N VAL A 28 -4.61 1.53 -6.72
CA VAL A 28 -3.30 1.79 -7.33
C VAL A 28 -3.25 1.03 -8.63
N SER A 29 -2.96 1.71 -9.72
CA SER A 29 -2.91 1.08 -11.03
C SER A 29 -1.81 1.69 -11.88
N GLY A 30 -1.38 0.94 -12.89
CA GLY A 30 -0.36 1.42 -13.80
C GLY A 30 -0.06 0.40 -14.87
N ASN A 31 0.91 0.75 -15.70
CA ASN A 31 1.36 -0.12 -16.77
C ASN A 31 2.86 -0.33 -16.64
N VAL A 32 3.29 -1.57 -16.86
CA VAL A 32 4.70 -1.93 -16.87
C VAL A 32 5.09 -2.18 -18.31
N ILE A 33 6.11 -1.47 -18.77
CA ILE A 33 6.65 -1.65 -20.11
C ILE A 33 8.16 -1.91 -20.01
N THR A 34 8.68 -2.66 -20.95
CA THR A 34 10.12 -2.89 -21.05
C THR A 34 10.82 -1.65 -21.61
N THR A 35 12.14 -1.65 -21.57
CA THR A 35 12.94 -0.56 -22.17
C THR A 35 12.71 -0.45 -23.67
N ASP A 36 12.25 -1.52 -24.32
CA ASP A 36 11.91 -1.53 -25.73
C ASP A 36 10.49 -1.03 -26.01
N GLY A 37 9.73 -0.66 -24.98
CA GLY A 37 8.37 -0.17 -25.13
C GLY A 37 7.31 -1.27 -25.24
N VAL A 38 7.67 -2.51 -24.94
CA VAL A 38 6.76 -3.66 -25.02
C VAL A 38 6.08 -3.86 -23.67
N PRO A 39 4.76 -4.15 -23.64
CA PRO A 39 4.09 -4.46 -22.37
C PRO A 39 4.76 -5.65 -21.67
N ALA A 40 4.97 -5.52 -20.36
CA ALA A 40 5.61 -6.56 -19.57
C ALA A 40 4.56 -7.35 -18.81
N GLU A 41 4.46 -8.65 -19.13
CA GLU A 41 3.51 -9.58 -18.54
C GLU A 41 4.09 -10.25 -17.31
N PHE A 42 3.24 -10.54 -16.32
CA PHE A 42 3.59 -11.29 -15.10
C PHE A 42 4.71 -10.64 -14.27
N ILE A 43 4.71 -9.33 -14.21
CA ILE A 43 5.61 -8.60 -13.34
C ILE A 43 4.96 -8.47 -11.96
N ASN A 44 5.70 -8.84 -10.92
CA ASN A 44 5.23 -8.66 -9.55
C ASN A 44 5.45 -7.22 -9.11
N ILE A 45 4.40 -6.61 -8.60
CA ILE A 45 4.44 -5.27 -8.02
C ILE A 45 4.03 -5.39 -6.56
N GLN A 46 4.84 -4.88 -5.66
CA GLN A 46 4.59 -4.96 -4.22
C GLN A 46 5.06 -3.71 -3.51
N LEU A 47 4.32 -3.30 -2.50
CA LEU A 47 4.77 -2.25 -1.59
C LEU A 47 5.62 -2.88 -0.50
N LYS A 48 6.85 -2.41 -0.36
CA LYS A 48 7.84 -2.99 0.54
C LYS A 48 7.32 -3.08 1.97
N ASN A 49 7.55 -4.22 2.61
CA ASN A 49 7.15 -4.50 3.99
C ASN A 49 5.63 -4.51 4.19
N THR A 50 4.87 -4.76 3.14
CA THR A 50 3.41 -4.88 3.21
C THR A 50 2.95 -6.11 2.45
N PHE A 51 1.66 -6.40 2.55
CA PHE A 51 1.01 -7.45 1.76
C PHE A 51 0.30 -6.88 0.53
N TYR A 52 0.43 -5.58 0.29
CA TYR A 52 -0.26 -4.92 -0.81
C TYR A 52 0.55 -5.04 -2.08
N GLY A 53 -0.10 -5.49 -3.14
CA GLY A 53 0.57 -5.63 -4.42
C GLY A 53 -0.29 -6.38 -5.42
N GLY A 54 0.25 -6.56 -6.61
CA GLY A 54 -0.42 -7.26 -7.69
C GLY A 54 0.57 -7.76 -8.73
N THR A 55 0.02 -8.24 -9.84
CA THR A 55 0.81 -8.79 -10.94
C THR A 55 0.27 -8.19 -12.24
N SER A 56 1.17 -7.81 -13.14
CA SER A 56 0.76 -7.25 -14.43
C SER A 56 0.16 -8.35 -15.33
N ASP A 57 -0.85 -7.95 -16.12
CA ASP A 57 -1.49 -8.83 -17.08
C ASP A 57 -0.75 -8.84 -18.43
N GLY A 58 -1.34 -9.47 -19.46
CA GLY A 58 -0.71 -9.57 -20.77
C GLY A 58 -0.51 -8.24 -21.49
N LYS A 59 -1.15 -7.16 -21.01
CA LYS A 59 -0.97 -5.81 -21.53
C LYS A 59 -0.04 -4.96 -20.67
N GLY A 60 0.55 -5.58 -19.64
CA GLY A 60 1.40 -4.87 -18.69
C GLY A 60 0.64 -4.08 -17.63
N TYR A 61 -0.68 -4.18 -17.60
CA TYR A 61 -1.49 -3.45 -16.65
C TYR A 61 -1.56 -4.16 -15.30
N PHE A 62 -1.45 -3.40 -14.23
CA PHE A 62 -1.64 -3.91 -12.87
C PHE A 62 -2.59 -3.01 -12.09
N GLU A 63 -3.22 -3.60 -11.08
CA GLU A 63 -4.18 -2.91 -10.23
C GLU A 63 -4.23 -3.59 -8.87
N PHE A 64 -4.18 -2.82 -7.81
CA PHE A 64 -4.38 -3.33 -6.45
C PHE A 64 -4.85 -2.19 -5.54
N MET A 65 -5.30 -2.56 -4.33
CA MET A 65 -5.76 -1.59 -3.33
C MET A 65 -4.74 -1.49 -2.21
N ALA A 66 -4.50 -0.27 -1.74
CA ALA A 66 -3.59 -0.02 -0.62
C ALA A 66 -4.00 1.24 0.12
N PRO A 67 -3.71 1.33 1.44
CA PRO A 67 -3.95 2.57 2.17
C PRO A 67 -3.07 3.71 1.66
N ALA A 68 -3.56 4.94 1.78
CA ALA A 68 -2.75 6.11 1.47
C ALA A 68 -1.51 6.14 2.35
N GLY A 69 -0.42 6.63 1.81
CA GLY A 69 0.85 6.71 2.54
C GLY A 69 2.06 6.73 1.62
N GLN A 70 3.22 6.74 2.23
CA GLN A 70 4.50 6.71 1.51
C GLN A 70 5.08 5.31 1.60
N TYR A 71 5.43 4.77 0.44
CA TYR A 71 5.94 3.41 0.33
C TYR A 71 7.12 3.35 -0.62
N THR A 72 7.84 2.24 -0.56
CA THR A 72 8.78 1.85 -1.61
C THR A 72 8.10 0.78 -2.45
N MET A 73 7.95 1.03 -3.72
CA MET A 73 7.36 0.05 -4.63
C MET A 73 8.47 -0.83 -5.21
N ILE A 74 8.25 -2.13 -5.13
CA ILE A 74 9.17 -3.14 -5.67
C ILE A 74 8.54 -3.70 -6.93
N VAL A 75 9.28 -3.65 -8.03
CA VAL A 75 8.86 -4.21 -9.30
C VAL A 75 9.86 -5.30 -9.67
N GLN A 76 9.40 -6.54 -9.78
CA GLN A 76 10.28 -7.68 -9.98
C GLN A 76 9.75 -8.60 -11.07
N SER A 77 10.60 -8.98 -12.01
CA SER A 77 10.28 -9.91 -13.07
C SER A 77 10.66 -11.34 -12.71
N ILE A 78 10.14 -12.31 -13.47
CA ILE A 78 10.50 -13.73 -13.33
C ILE A 78 11.99 -13.93 -13.59
N ALA A 79 12.60 -13.11 -14.44
CA ALA A 79 14.03 -13.15 -14.74
C ALA A 79 14.89 -12.53 -13.65
N ALA A 80 14.33 -12.26 -12.47
CA ALA A 80 15.00 -11.71 -11.30
C ALA A 80 15.45 -10.25 -11.44
N HIS A 81 14.98 -9.54 -12.43
CA HIS A 81 15.19 -8.09 -12.49
C HIS A 81 14.31 -7.40 -11.46
N ARG A 82 14.93 -6.62 -10.59
CA ARG A 82 14.24 -5.95 -9.49
C ARG A 82 14.54 -4.47 -9.48
N ARG A 83 13.51 -3.67 -9.35
CA ARG A 83 13.63 -2.23 -9.16
C ARG A 83 12.84 -1.80 -7.95
N GLU A 84 13.36 -0.84 -7.21
CA GLU A 84 12.68 -0.24 -6.08
C GLU A 84 12.69 1.27 -6.27
N PHE A 85 11.55 1.91 -6.02
CA PHE A 85 11.45 3.35 -6.11
C PHE A 85 10.37 3.86 -5.15
N PRO A 86 10.53 5.10 -4.66
CA PRO A 86 9.55 5.67 -3.74
C PRO A 86 8.27 6.04 -4.46
N VAL A 87 7.14 5.78 -3.79
CA VAL A 87 5.82 6.18 -4.29
C VAL A 87 5.01 6.79 -3.15
N THR A 88 4.13 7.71 -3.49
CA THR A 88 3.17 8.27 -2.55
C THR A 88 1.78 7.94 -3.06
N ILE A 89 0.99 7.28 -2.21
CA ILE A 89 -0.40 6.95 -2.54
C ILE A 89 -1.28 7.96 -1.82
N GLU A 90 -2.08 8.69 -2.59
CA GLU A 90 -2.98 9.72 -2.10
C GLU A 90 -4.42 9.32 -2.33
N GLU A 91 -5.28 9.77 -1.42
CA GLU A 91 -6.72 9.56 -1.56
C GLU A 91 -7.30 10.39 -2.70
#